data_ec4c0f04c3c017bc6b52880102c63595
#
_entry.id   ec4c0f04c3c017bc6b52880102c63595
#
_cell.length_a   1.000
_cell.length_b   1.000
_cell.length_c   1.000
_cell.angle_alpha   90.00
_cell.angle_beta   90.00
_cell.angle_gamma   90.00
#
_symmetry.space_group_name_H-M   'P 1'
#
loop_
_entity.id
_entity.type
_entity.pdbx_description
1 polymer ?
#
loop_
_entity_poly.entity_id
_entity_poly.type
_entity_poly.pdbx_seq_one_letter_code
_entity_poly.pdbx_strand_id
1 'polypeptide(L)'
;MKKLLTIFFAFCVASAIFAIGDQQRGGGNASSGLITVGVINNPPSESGYRTANDKDFKAVFTAANGYDASFAYSIVFEEQLVAFNQFVTNGVDYILLSAAATDGWDDAFRAAQRAGVKVFLFDRMVSAPSSLYEAAVVSDMAQEGKTAVNWLKDQRLGEYNVIHLQGVMGSDAQIGRTAALDAEFNSGAMKKVVQQTGNWSADEAKAIVQSVINAGTPFNVIYAENDDMAKGAVAALDAAGVTHGVGKDVVIMGFDCNKWALRELFAKNWNYDGQCSPFQASVVDGMIKGIQNGKAPAQKKIISEEKGFDARTITQADIDQYGLGE
;
A
#
# COMPACT_ATOMS: atom_id res chain seq x y z
N MET A 1 26.75 -7.66 56.08
CA MET A 1 26.20 -8.73 55.25
C MET A 1 25.02 -8.19 54.47
N LYS A 2 25.26 -7.71 53.26
CA LYS A 2 24.20 -7.19 52.35
C LYS A 2 23.92 -8.28 51.30
N LYS A 3 22.70 -8.80 51.31
CA LYS A 3 22.25 -9.79 50.32
C LYS A 3 21.87 -9.06 49.04
N LEU A 4 22.56 -9.36 47.95
CA LEU A 4 22.24 -8.94 46.60
C LEU A 4 21.10 -9.82 46.08
N LEU A 5 19.99 -9.21 45.74
CA LEU A 5 18.86 -9.89 45.11
C LEU A 5 18.98 -9.71 43.58
N THR A 6 19.35 -10.78 42.92
CA THR A 6 19.44 -10.83 41.44
C THR A 6 18.05 -11.14 40.89
N ILE A 7 17.43 -10.19 40.24
CA ILE A 7 16.15 -10.40 39.53
C ILE A 7 16.49 -10.87 38.11
N PHE A 8 16.16 -12.13 37.81
CA PHE A 8 16.17 -12.69 36.47
C PHE A 8 14.93 -12.19 35.73
N PHE A 9 15.10 -11.33 34.73
CA PHE A 9 14.05 -11.06 33.75
C PHE A 9 14.02 -12.20 32.74
N ALA A 10 13.03 -13.04 32.81
CA ALA A 10 12.74 -14.04 31.78
C ALA A 10 12.08 -13.32 30.58
N PHE A 11 12.82 -13.18 29.49
CA PHE A 11 12.29 -12.79 28.20
C PHE A 11 11.45 -13.96 27.66
N CYS A 12 10.13 -13.88 27.76
CA CYS A 12 9.23 -14.75 26.98
C CYS A 12 9.25 -14.29 25.53
N VAL A 13 10.07 -14.92 24.72
CA VAL A 13 9.92 -14.86 23.26
C VAL A 13 8.69 -15.68 22.92
N ALA A 14 7.59 -15.03 22.61
CA ALA A 14 6.42 -15.67 22.03
C ALA A 14 6.77 -16.07 20.59
N SER A 15 7.25 -17.30 20.41
CA SER A 15 7.38 -17.89 19.09
C SER A 15 5.98 -18.13 18.54
N ALA A 16 5.54 -17.33 17.59
CA ALA A 16 4.37 -17.63 16.78
C ALA A 16 4.67 -18.89 15.97
N ILE A 17 4.18 -20.02 16.47
CA ILE A 17 4.23 -21.30 15.76
C ILE A 17 3.20 -21.20 14.64
N PHE A 18 3.67 -21.00 13.42
CA PHE A 18 2.87 -21.25 12.23
C PHE A 18 2.50 -22.74 12.22
N ALA A 19 1.23 -23.03 12.43
CA ALA A 19 0.68 -24.37 12.22
C ALA A 19 0.69 -24.66 10.71
N ILE A 20 1.83 -25.10 10.20
CA ILE A 20 1.92 -25.76 8.89
C ILE A 20 1.36 -27.15 9.09
N GLY A 21 0.18 -27.41 8.55
CA GLY A 21 -0.38 -28.75 8.49
C GLY A 21 0.61 -29.70 7.78
N ASP A 22 1.13 -30.64 8.55
CA ASP A 22 2.03 -31.69 8.09
C ASP A 22 1.25 -32.64 7.16
N GLN A 23 1.27 -32.39 5.86
CA GLN A 23 0.89 -33.39 4.87
C GLN A 23 2.14 -34.12 4.42
N GLN A 24 2.38 -35.27 5.01
CA GLN A 24 3.33 -36.27 4.55
C GLN A 24 3.11 -36.54 3.06
N ARG A 25 4.08 -36.15 2.20
CA ARG A 25 4.14 -36.57 0.81
C ARG A 25 4.58 -38.03 0.72
N GLY A 26 3.63 -38.93 0.74
CA GLY A 26 3.79 -40.29 0.20
C GLY A 26 3.28 -40.31 -1.23
N GLY A 27 4.15 -40.69 -2.17
CA GLY A 27 3.94 -41.17 -3.51
C GLY A 27 2.80 -40.65 -4.39
N GLY A 28 3.16 -40.01 -5.52
CA GLY A 28 2.32 -39.97 -6.72
C GLY A 28 1.11 -39.06 -6.62
N ASN A 29 1.29 -37.71 -6.54
CA ASN A 29 0.22 -36.78 -6.79
C ASN A 29 -0.07 -36.74 -8.29
N ALA A 30 -1.25 -37.24 -8.69
CA ALA A 30 -1.90 -36.72 -9.89
C ALA A 30 -2.03 -35.20 -9.66
N SER A 31 -1.35 -34.38 -10.48
CA SER A 31 -1.50 -32.92 -10.44
C SER A 31 -3.00 -32.63 -10.53
N SER A 32 -3.52 -31.81 -9.65
CA SER A 32 -4.93 -31.39 -9.66
C SER A 32 -5.35 -30.71 -10.98
N GLY A 33 -4.42 -30.49 -11.89
CA GLY A 33 -4.59 -29.70 -13.10
C GLY A 33 -4.73 -28.20 -12.82
N LEU A 34 -4.65 -27.78 -11.54
CA LEU A 34 -4.72 -26.39 -11.13
C LEU A 34 -3.35 -25.71 -11.26
N ILE A 35 -3.36 -24.44 -11.63
CA ILE A 35 -2.18 -23.58 -11.65
C ILE A 35 -1.85 -23.19 -10.21
N THR A 36 -0.61 -23.48 -9.75
CA THR A 36 -0.17 -23.14 -8.40
C THR A 36 0.34 -21.71 -8.33
N VAL A 37 -0.19 -20.93 -7.38
CA VAL A 37 0.12 -19.49 -7.24
C VAL A 37 0.47 -19.14 -5.80
N GLY A 38 1.63 -18.51 -5.60
CA GLY A 38 1.98 -17.84 -4.35
C GLY A 38 1.67 -16.35 -4.45
N VAL A 39 0.81 -15.83 -3.60
CA VAL A 39 0.48 -14.40 -3.54
C VAL A 39 1.12 -13.79 -2.30
N ILE A 40 2.00 -12.80 -2.48
CA ILE A 40 2.67 -12.07 -1.41
C ILE A 40 2.12 -10.65 -1.40
N ASN A 41 1.54 -10.25 -0.29
CA ASN A 41 0.87 -8.97 -0.12
C ASN A 41 1.09 -8.41 1.30
N ASN A 42 0.71 -7.15 1.50
CA ASN A 42 0.56 -6.61 2.84
C ASN A 42 -0.73 -7.16 3.48
N PRO A 43 -0.81 -7.24 4.82
CA PRO A 43 -1.99 -7.80 5.48
C PRO A 43 -3.24 -6.95 5.22
N PRO A 44 -4.42 -7.56 4.99
CA PRO A 44 -5.65 -6.82 4.72
C PRO A 44 -6.07 -5.87 5.85
N SER A 45 -5.59 -6.11 7.06
CA SER A 45 -5.82 -5.24 8.22
C SER A 45 -5.00 -3.95 8.22
N GLU A 46 -4.06 -3.77 7.27
CA GLU A 46 -3.23 -2.57 7.19
C GLU A 46 -4.04 -1.32 6.85
N SER A 47 -4.95 -1.45 5.87
CA SER A 47 -5.73 -0.31 5.35
C SER A 47 -6.97 -0.78 4.61
N GLY A 48 -7.89 0.15 4.33
CA GLY A 48 -9.05 -0.10 3.48
C GLY A 48 -8.67 -0.51 2.06
N TYR A 49 -7.63 0.10 1.49
CA TYR A 49 -7.03 -0.30 0.22
C TYR A 49 -6.62 -1.78 0.25
N ARG A 50 -5.88 -2.18 1.26
CA ARG A 50 -5.35 -3.54 1.38
C ARG A 50 -6.45 -4.59 1.56
N THR A 51 -7.51 -4.24 2.31
CA THR A 51 -8.72 -5.07 2.42
C THR A 51 -9.37 -5.30 1.05
N ALA A 52 -9.53 -4.25 0.25
CA ALA A 52 -10.13 -4.33 -1.09
C ALA A 52 -9.25 -5.14 -2.07
N ASN A 53 -7.93 -4.91 -2.04
CA ASN A 53 -6.96 -5.61 -2.87
C ASN A 53 -6.89 -7.11 -2.57
N ASP A 54 -6.83 -7.49 -1.29
CA ASP A 54 -6.84 -8.91 -0.88
C ASP A 54 -8.14 -9.61 -1.31
N LYS A 55 -9.27 -8.93 -1.17
CA LYS A 55 -10.57 -9.44 -1.61
C LYS A 55 -10.63 -9.66 -3.14
N ASP A 56 -10.04 -8.74 -3.92
CA ASP A 56 -9.95 -8.85 -5.38
C ASP A 56 -9.14 -10.08 -5.78
N PHE A 57 -7.95 -10.26 -5.22
CA PHE A 57 -7.10 -11.42 -5.50
C PHE A 57 -7.73 -12.74 -5.06
N LYS A 58 -8.34 -12.79 -3.87
CA LYS A 58 -9.05 -13.99 -3.37
C LYS A 58 -10.29 -14.35 -4.19
N ALA A 59 -10.94 -13.38 -4.82
CA ALA A 59 -12.08 -13.64 -5.68
C ALA A 59 -11.67 -14.25 -7.04
N VAL A 60 -10.50 -13.87 -7.55
CA VAL A 60 -10.00 -14.31 -8.85
C VAL A 60 -9.19 -15.62 -8.75
N PHE A 61 -8.25 -15.71 -7.80
CA PHE A 61 -7.34 -16.85 -7.69
C PHE A 61 -7.94 -17.96 -6.83
N THR A 62 -8.92 -18.67 -7.38
CA THR A 62 -9.70 -19.74 -6.73
C THR A 62 -9.61 -21.06 -7.51
N ALA A 63 -9.90 -22.18 -6.84
CA ALA A 63 -9.97 -23.48 -7.50
C ALA A 63 -11.03 -23.51 -8.60
N ALA A 64 -12.15 -22.82 -8.45
CA ALA A 64 -13.19 -22.69 -9.45
C ALA A 64 -12.70 -22.00 -10.74
N ASN A 65 -11.71 -21.11 -10.62
CA ASN A 65 -11.08 -20.41 -11.74
C ASN A 65 -9.80 -21.10 -12.26
N GLY A 66 -9.47 -22.29 -11.73
CA GLY A 66 -8.34 -23.11 -12.16
C GLY A 66 -7.06 -22.89 -11.36
N TYR A 67 -7.11 -22.30 -10.16
CA TYR A 67 -5.94 -21.99 -9.34
C TYR A 67 -5.91 -22.72 -8.00
N ASP A 68 -4.71 -23.13 -7.60
CA ASP A 68 -4.35 -23.48 -6.22
C ASP A 68 -3.48 -22.36 -5.65
N ALA A 69 -4.12 -21.39 -4.98
CA ALA A 69 -3.47 -20.17 -4.52
C ALA A 69 -3.20 -20.19 -3.01
N SER A 70 -1.97 -19.86 -2.64
CA SER A 70 -1.50 -19.67 -1.26
C SER A 70 -1.15 -18.20 -1.04
N PHE A 71 -1.55 -17.63 0.10
CA PHE A 71 -1.36 -16.22 0.43
C PHE A 71 -0.38 -16.06 1.59
N ALA A 72 0.57 -15.15 1.47
CA ALA A 72 1.50 -14.73 2.52
C ALA A 72 1.41 -13.21 2.72
N TYR A 73 1.45 -12.76 3.98
CA TYR A 73 1.23 -11.36 4.31
C TYR A 73 2.33 -10.84 5.23
N SER A 74 2.98 -9.74 4.85
CA SER A 74 3.83 -8.94 5.71
C SER A 74 4.06 -7.55 5.14
N ILE A 75 4.26 -6.56 6.03
CA ILE A 75 4.77 -5.22 5.70
C ILE A 75 6.30 -5.15 5.82
N VAL A 76 6.95 -6.24 6.21
CA VAL A 76 8.40 -6.33 6.42
C VAL A 76 9.04 -7.05 5.23
N PHE A 77 10.00 -6.38 4.59
CA PHE A 77 10.68 -6.90 3.40
C PHE A 77 11.30 -8.30 3.62
N GLU A 78 12.01 -8.49 4.72
CA GLU A 78 12.69 -9.75 5.03
C GLU A 78 11.70 -10.92 5.17
N GLU A 79 10.51 -10.67 5.72
CA GLU A 79 9.47 -11.68 5.86
C GLU A 79 8.82 -12.01 4.50
N GLN A 80 8.60 -10.99 3.66
CA GLN A 80 8.14 -11.22 2.29
C GLN A 80 9.19 -12.00 1.48
N LEU A 81 10.48 -11.72 1.68
CA LEU A 81 11.57 -12.45 1.02
C LEU A 81 11.62 -13.91 1.46
N VAL A 82 11.37 -14.20 2.74
CA VAL A 82 11.26 -15.59 3.25
C VAL A 82 10.07 -16.30 2.56
N ALA A 83 8.91 -15.68 2.51
CA ALA A 83 7.73 -16.24 1.83
C ALA A 83 7.98 -16.47 0.33
N PHE A 84 8.64 -15.53 -0.34
CA PHE A 84 9.02 -15.65 -1.75
C PHE A 84 9.92 -16.87 -1.99
N ASN A 85 10.99 -17.01 -1.21
CA ASN A 85 11.90 -18.13 -1.32
C ASN A 85 11.23 -19.48 -1.00
N GLN A 86 10.26 -19.48 -0.08
CA GLN A 86 9.46 -20.68 0.22
C GLN A 86 8.59 -21.07 -0.98
N PHE A 87 7.94 -20.11 -1.66
CA PHE A 87 7.16 -20.39 -2.87
C PHE A 87 8.06 -20.91 -4.00
N VAL A 88 9.25 -20.33 -4.18
CA VAL A 88 10.24 -20.84 -5.15
C VAL A 88 10.65 -22.29 -4.82
N THR A 89 10.92 -22.58 -3.55
CA THR A 89 11.30 -23.93 -3.09
C THR A 89 10.17 -24.95 -3.28
N ASN A 90 8.92 -24.52 -3.07
CA ASN A 90 7.72 -25.35 -3.29
C ASN A 90 7.42 -25.59 -4.78
N GLY A 91 8.09 -24.85 -5.67
CA GLY A 91 7.92 -24.99 -7.12
C GLY A 91 6.54 -24.56 -7.59
N VAL A 92 6.01 -23.44 -7.09
CA VAL A 92 4.76 -22.87 -7.62
C VAL A 92 4.95 -22.41 -9.08
N ASP A 93 3.89 -22.39 -9.86
CA ASP A 93 3.98 -21.93 -11.25
C ASP A 93 4.20 -20.42 -11.34
N TYR A 94 3.54 -19.66 -10.44
CA TYR A 94 3.57 -18.20 -10.42
C TYR A 94 3.71 -17.65 -9.01
N ILE A 95 4.46 -16.56 -8.89
CA ILE A 95 4.47 -15.69 -7.70
C ILE A 95 3.91 -14.33 -8.10
N LEU A 96 2.90 -13.86 -7.37
CA LEU A 96 2.32 -12.52 -7.50
C LEU A 96 2.77 -11.71 -6.29
N LEU A 97 3.41 -10.56 -6.52
CA LEU A 97 4.08 -9.78 -5.47
C LEU A 97 3.62 -8.33 -5.47
N SER A 98 3.06 -7.88 -4.33
CA SER A 98 3.00 -6.47 -3.94
C SER A 98 4.10 -6.21 -2.90
N ALA A 99 5.19 -5.59 -3.34
CA ALA A 99 6.42 -5.51 -2.57
C ALA A 99 6.33 -4.52 -1.41
N ALA A 100 6.80 -4.91 -0.22
CA ALA A 100 6.92 -4.02 0.94
C ALA A 100 8.01 -2.94 0.74
N ALA A 101 9.07 -3.27 -0.01
CA ALA A 101 10.15 -2.34 -0.38
C ALA A 101 10.47 -2.47 -1.87
N THR A 102 10.99 -1.39 -2.47
CA THR A 102 11.36 -1.37 -3.89
C THR A 102 12.64 -2.16 -4.19
N ASP A 103 13.58 -2.18 -3.25
CA ASP A 103 14.92 -2.72 -3.43
C ASP A 103 15.08 -4.14 -2.84
N GLY A 104 16.14 -4.84 -3.25
CA GLY A 104 16.58 -6.10 -2.66
C GLY A 104 16.01 -7.37 -3.29
N TRP A 105 15.20 -7.28 -4.36
CA TRP A 105 14.51 -8.41 -4.98
C TRP A 105 15.31 -9.15 -6.05
N ASP A 106 16.43 -8.60 -6.54
CA ASP A 106 17.17 -9.12 -7.69
C ASP A 106 17.56 -10.60 -7.57
N ASP A 107 18.16 -10.99 -6.45
CA ASP A 107 18.61 -12.37 -6.24
C ASP A 107 17.45 -13.35 -6.09
N ALA A 108 16.36 -12.93 -5.43
CA ALA A 108 15.15 -13.73 -5.29
C ALA A 108 14.47 -13.96 -6.66
N PHE A 109 14.37 -12.92 -7.49
CA PHE A 109 13.81 -13.06 -8.82
C PHE A 109 14.68 -13.91 -9.74
N ARG A 110 16.02 -13.79 -9.65
CA ARG A 110 16.95 -14.69 -10.37
C ARG A 110 16.79 -16.14 -9.91
N ALA A 111 16.55 -16.38 -8.61
CA ALA A 111 16.29 -17.71 -8.10
C ALA A 111 14.98 -18.28 -8.64
N ALA A 112 13.91 -17.50 -8.66
CA ALA A 112 12.64 -17.87 -9.25
C ALA A 112 12.79 -18.23 -10.75
N GLN A 113 13.50 -17.39 -11.52
CA GLN A 113 13.77 -17.63 -12.94
C GLN A 113 14.52 -18.93 -13.18
N ARG A 114 15.57 -19.25 -12.38
CA ARG A 114 16.30 -20.52 -12.47
C ARG A 114 15.45 -21.74 -12.13
N ALA A 115 14.48 -21.56 -11.22
CA ALA A 115 13.52 -22.60 -10.84
C ALA A 115 12.36 -22.75 -11.82
N GLY A 116 12.24 -21.88 -12.84
CA GLY A 116 11.13 -21.85 -13.78
C GLY A 116 9.85 -21.22 -13.23
N VAL A 117 9.92 -20.61 -12.05
CA VAL A 117 8.80 -19.90 -11.42
C VAL A 117 8.66 -18.49 -12.03
N LYS A 118 7.46 -18.17 -12.48
CA LYS A 118 7.17 -16.88 -13.12
C LYS A 118 6.69 -15.85 -12.09
N VAL A 119 7.22 -14.63 -12.17
CA VAL A 119 6.90 -13.54 -11.23
C VAL A 119 6.08 -12.47 -11.91
N PHE A 120 4.99 -12.06 -11.28
CA PHE A 120 4.23 -10.86 -11.61
C PHE A 120 4.29 -9.87 -10.46
N LEU A 121 4.39 -8.59 -10.79
CA LEU A 121 4.21 -7.50 -9.86
C LEU A 121 2.79 -6.97 -9.96
N PHE A 122 2.21 -6.61 -8.82
CA PHE A 122 0.95 -5.88 -8.77
C PHE A 122 1.03 -4.76 -7.73
N ASP A 123 0.16 -3.74 -7.87
CA ASP A 123 0.09 -2.58 -6.98
C ASP A 123 1.36 -1.69 -7.05
N ARG A 124 2.53 -2.25 -6.74
CA ARG A 124 3.81 -1.54 -6.53
C ARG A 124 4.91 -2.03 -7.45
N MET A 125 5.77 -1.11 -7.88
CA MET A 125 6.99 -1.46 -8.60
C MET A 125 8.13 -1.83 -7.66
N VAL A 126 9.14 -2.49 -8.26
CA VAL A 126 10.44 -2.74 -7.64
C VAL A 126 11.55 -2.23 -8.58
N SER A 127 12.76 -2.04 -8.04
CA SER A 127 13.94 -1.62 -8.80
C SER A 127 14.60 -2.74 -9.59
N ALA A 128 14.20 -4.00 -9.38
CA ALA A 128 14.73 -5.14 -10.10
C ALA A 128 14.52 -5.01 -11.62
N PRO A 129 15.48 -5.45 -12.45
CA PRO A 129 15.37 -5.40 -13.91
C PRO A 129 14.12 -6.09 -14.45
N SER A 130 13.44 -5.46 -15.41
CA SER A 130 12.20 -5.99 -15.99
C SER A 130 12.34 -7.34 -16.71
N SER A 131 13.58 -7.77 -16.99
CA SER A 131 13.87 -9.10 -17.53
C SER A 131 13.69 -10.22 -16.51
N LEU A 132 13.54 -9.90 -15.22
CA LEU A 132 13.44 -10.87 -14.13
C LEU A 132 11.99 -11.18 -13.73
N TYR A 133 11.00 -10.52 -14.29
CA TYR A 133 9.58 -10.79 -14.06
C TYR A 133 8.80 -10.76 -15.38
N GLU A 134 7.59 -11.36 -15.39
CA GLU A 134 6.78 -11.46 -16.60
C GLU A 134 6.12 -10.14 -16.97
N ALA A 135 5.43 -9.52 -16.03
CA ALA A 135 4.83 -8.19 -16.17
C ALA A 135 4.52 -7.56 -14.79
N ALA A 136 4.17 -6.28 -14.83
CA ALA A 136 3.71 -5.49 -13.69
C ALA A 136 2.36 -4.83 -14.01
N VAL A 137 1.39 -4.95 -13.10
CA VAL A 137 0.11 -4.24 -13.14
C VAL A 137 0.04 -3.37 -11.90
N VAL A 138 0.33 -2.07 -12.06
CA VAL A 138 0.68 -1.19 -10.94
C VAL A 138 0.06 0.20 -11.09
N SER A 139 0.05 0.97 -10.01
CA SER A 139 -0.25 2.40 -10.02
C SER A 139 0.98 3.24 -10.41
N ASP A 140 0.77 4.47 -10.88
CA ASP A 140 1.85 5.44 -11.03
C ASP A 140 1.92 6.35 -9.80
N MET A 141 2.57 5.84 -8.75
CA MET A 141 2.67 6.51 -7.46
C MET A 141 3.30 7.92 -7.55
N ALA A 142 4.23 8.11 -8.50
CA ALA A 142 4.82 9.43 -8.74
C ALA A 142 3.81 10.39 -9.40
N GLN A 143 2.96 9.90 -10.29
CA GLN A 143 1.90 10.70 -10.89
C GLN A 143 0.79 11.02 -9.89
N GLU A 144 0.44 10.09 -9.00
CA GLU A 144 -0.50 10.37 -7.90
C GLU A 144 -0.01 11.55 -7.05
N GLY A 145 1.25 11.51 -6.59
CA GLY A 145 1.87 12.60 -5.83
C GLY A 145 1.86 13.93 -6.58
N LYS A 146 2.23 13.92 -7.89
CA LYS A 146 2.21 15.13 -8.72
C LYS A 146 0.80 15.70 -8.87
N THR A 147 -0.21 14.85 -9.07
CA THR A 147 -1.60 15.27 -9.21
C THR A 147 -2.08 15.94 -7.92
N ALA A 148 -1.78 15.34 -6.76
CA ALA A 148 -2.14 15.88 -5.46
C ALA A 148 -1.45 17.22 -5.16
N VAL A 149 -0.15 17.32 -5.43
CA VAL A 149 0.62 18.56 -5.20
C VAL A 149 0.18 19.68 -6.15
N ASN A 150 -0.10 19.38 -7.42
CA ASN A 150 -0.64 20.35 -8.35
C ASN A 150 -2.01 20.85 -7.90
N TRP A 151 -2.89 19.93 -7.47
CA TRP A 151 -4.18 20.32 -6.89
C TRP A 151 -4.00 21.25 -5.68
N LEU A 152 -3.07 20.94 -4.76
CA LEU A 152 -2.79 21.79 -3.59
C LEU A 152 -2.32 23.19 -3.99
N LYS A 153 -1.44 23.31 -4.98
CA LYS A 153 -0.95 24.61 -5.50
C LYS A 153 -2.09 25.44 -6.11
N ASP A 154 -3.03 24.78 -6.77
CA ASP A 154 -4.21 25.43 -7.37
C ASP A 154 -5.18 26.00 -6.32
N GLN A 155 -5.07 25.60 -5.04
CA GLN A 155 -5.83 26.21 -3.95
C GLN A 155 -5.39 27.63 -3.64
N ARG A 156 -4.18 28.05 -4.06
CA ARG A 156 -3.64 29.41 -3.89
C ARG A 156 -3.70 29.89 -2.44
N LEU A 157 -3.33 29.03 -1.52
CA LEU A 157 -3.19 29.40 -0.11
C LEU A 157 -2.09 30.47 0.02
N GLY A 158 -2.23 31.41 0.93
CA GLY A 158 -1.23 32.46 1.13
C GLY A 158 0.13 31.90 1.58
N GLU A 159 0.10 30.81 2.32
CA GLU A 159 1.25 30.02 2.73
C GLU A 159 0.86 28.53 2.83
N TYR A 160 1.85 27.65 2.76
CA TYR A 160 1.71 26.20 2.87
C TYR A 160 2.61 25.70 4.00
N ASN A 161 2.06 25.54 5.18
CA ASN A 161 2.75 24.96 6.35
C ASN A 161 2.26 23.50 6.48
N VAL A 162 3.06 22.54 6.00
CA VAL A 162 2.60 21.18 5.72
C VAL A 162 3.05 20.21 6.81
N ILE A 163 2.11 19.48 7.38
CA ILE A 163 2.33 18.21 8.05
C ILE A 163 2.27 17.12 6.99
N HIS A 164 3.37 16.43 6.74
CA HIS A 164 3.48 15.32 5.81
C HIS A 164 3.54 13.99 6.55
N LEU A 165 2.49 13.19 6.44
CA LEU A 165 2.37 11.86 7.02
C LEU A 165 2.73 10.82 5.94
N GLN A 166 3.91 10.25 6.06
CA GLN A 166 4.45 9.31 5.09
C GLN A 166 3.98 7.88 5.40
N GLY A 167 3.87 7.06 4.36
CA GLY A 167 3.62 5.64 4.48
C GLY A 167 4.82 4.85 5.00
N VAL A 168 4.79 3.52 4.82
CA VAL A 168 5.93 2.63 5.14
C VAL A 168 7.11 3.02 4.27
N MET A 169 8.22 3.35 4.93
CA MET A 169 9.43 3.85 4.28
C MET A 169 10.02 2.82 3.31
N GLY A 170 10.40 3.31 2.12
CA GLY A 170 11.00 2.49 1.07
C GLY A 170 9.98 1.73 0.21
N SER A 171 8.69 1.84 0.47
CA SER A 171 7.65 1.36 -0.43
C SER A 171 7.49 2.28 -1.64
N ASP A 172 7.10 1.74 -2.80
CA ASP A 172 6.91 2.50 -4.05
C ASP A 172 5.92 3.66 -3.86
N ALA A 173 4.80 3.41 -3.15
CA ALA A 173 3.79 4.43 -2.85
C ALA A 173 4.37 5.59 -2.01
N GLN A 174 5.11 5.29 -0.94
CA GLN A 174 5.75 6.33 -0.13
C GLN A 174 6.77 7.11 -0.95
N ILE A 175 7.64 6.45 -1.72
CA ILE A 175 8.65 7.11 -2.55
C ILE A 175 7.99 8.05 -3.57
N GLY A 176 6.98 7.56 -4.28
CA GLY A 176 6.30 8.33 -5.34
C GLY A 176 5.52 9.52 -4.81
N ARG A 177 4.68 9.32 -3.79
CA ARG A 177 3.84 10.38 -3.19
C ARG A 177 4.69 11.43 -2.47
N THR A 178 5.79 11.01 -1.80
CA THR A 178 6.75 11.92 -1.15
C THR A 178 7.51 12.79 -2.16
N ALA A 179 7.97 12.23 -3.28
CA ALA A 179 8.89 12.92 -4.18
C ALA A 179 8.32 14.24 -4.74
N ALA A 180 7.02 14.29 -5.03
CA ALA A 180 6.38 15.51 -5.54
C ALA A 180 6.33 16.63 -4.48
N LEU A 181 6.04 16.29 -3.22
CA LEU A 181 5.98 17.24 -2.13
C LEU A 181 7.38 17.70 -1.70
N ASP A 182 8.38 16.80 -1.70
CA ASP A 182 9.77 17.14 -1.42
C ASP A 182 10.34 18.15 -2.42
N ALA A 183 9.92 18.10 -3.69
CA ALA A 183 10.30 19.10 -4.69
C ALA A 183 9.83 20.51 -4.27
N GLU A 184 8.62 20.65 -3.73
CA GLU A 184 8.08 21.93 -3.25
C GLU A 184 8.76 22.39 -1.95
N PHE A 185 9.13 21.48 -1.04
CA PHE A 185 9.91 21.79 0.14
C PHE A 185 11.32 22.29 -0.22
N ASN A 186 11.98 21.61 -1.15
CA ASN A 186 13.33 21.94 -1.60
C ASN A 186 13.40 23.27 -2.36
N SER A 187 12.33 23.62 -3.08
CA SER A 187 12.23 24.92 -3.77
C SER A 187 11.89 26.08 -2.81
N GLY A 188 11.45 25.78 -1.60
CA GLY A 188 10.95 26.77 -0.63
C GLY A 188 9.51 27.26 -0.92
N ALA A 189 8.80 26.65 -1.88
CA ALA A 189 7.42 27.01 -2.20
C ALA A 189 6.44 26.55 -1.10
N MET A 190 6.79 25.48 -0.38
CA MET A 190 6.05 24.99 0.77
C MET A 190 6.98 24.79 1.96
N LYS A 191 6.46 24.99 3.17
CA LYS A 191 7.20 24.82 4.41
C LYS A 191 6.89 23.46 5.02
N LYS A 192 7.91 22.68 5.24
CA LYS A 192 7.83 21.41 5.96
C LYS A 192 7.74 21.68 7.46
N VAL A 193 6.57 21.44 8.07
CA VAL A 193 6.38 21.52 9.53
C VAL A 193 6.90 20.23 10.17
N VAL A 194 6.43 19.11 9.69
CA VAL A 194 6.93 17.78 10.01
C VAL A 194 6.82 16.89 8.78
N GLN A 195 7.73 15.94 8.64
CA GLN A 195 7.67 14.86 7.66
C GLN A 195 8.10 13.61 8.41
N GLN A 196 7.16 12.73 8.64
CA GLN A 196 7.35 11.53 9.45
C GLN A 196 6.48 10.39 8.97
N THR A 197 7.02 9.17 9.04
CA THR A 197 6.22 7.98 8.73
C THR A 197 5.15 7.74 9.80
N GLY A 198 3.93 7.50 9.35
CA GLY A 198 2.81 6.99 10.13
C GLY A 198 2.50 5.54 9.76
N ASN A 199 3.37 4.89 8.94
CA ASN A 199 3.30 3.46 8.61
C ASN A 199 1.92 2.99 8.11
N TRP A 200 1.19 3.82 7.36
CA TRP A 200 -0.20 3.65 6.93
C TRP A 200 -1.22 3.61 8.07
N SER A 201 -0.81 3.85 9.32
CA SER A 201 -1.61 3.69 10.54
C SER A 201 -2.31 4.99 10.95
N ALA A 202 -3.62 4.91 11.19
CA ALA A 202 -4.40 6.02 11.74
C ALA A 202 -3.90 6.45 13.14
N ASP A 203 -3.55 5.49 14.00
CA ASP A 203 -3.12 5.77 15.36
C ASP A 203 -1.75 6.47 15.40
N GLU A 204 -0.80 6.04 14.55
CA GLU A 204 0.51 6.68 14.45
C GLU A 204 0.39 8.10 13.89
N ALA A 205 -0.40 8.28 12.83
CA ALA A 205 -0.69 9.58 12.25
C ALA A 205 -1.34 10.54 13.26
N LYS A 206 -2.32 10.05 14.03
CA LYS A 206 -2.94 10.81 15.11
C LYS A 206 -1.92 11.29 16.14
N ALA A 207 -1.02 10.40 16.58
CA ALA A 207 0.02 10.76 17.56
C ALA A 207 0.98 11.82 17.03
N ILE A 208 1.38 11.74 15.74
CA ILE A 208 2.23 12.74 15.09
C ILE A 208 1.55 14.12 15.09
N VAL A 209 0.31 14.19 14.60
CA VAL A 209 -0.44 15.45 14.51
C VAL A 209 -0.70 16.04 15.91
N GLN A 210 -1.07 15.20 16.88
CA GLN A 210 -1.25 15.63 18.28
C GLN A 210 0.03 16.23 18.86
N SER A 211 1.19 15.68 18.52
CA SER A 211 2.49 16.24 18.96
C SER A 211 2.74 17.64 18.39
N VAL A 212 2.41 17.87 17.12
CA VAL A 212 2.55 19.17 16.46
C VAL A 212 1.60 20.21 17.10
N ILE A 213 0.34 19.81 17.36
CA ILE A 213 -0.65 20.66 18.03
C ILE A 213 -0.18 21.03 19.43
N ASN A 214 0.28 20.06 20.21
CA ASN A 214 0.78 20.30 21.59
C ASN A 214 2.02 21.21 21.63
N ALA A 215 2.85 21.17 20.58
CA ALA A 215 3.99 22.07 20.44
C ALA A 215 3.60 23.51 20.04
N GLY A 216 2.33 23.75 19.71
CA GLY A 216 1.84 25.05 19.22
C GLY A 216 2.44 25.47 17.87
N THR A 217 2.93 24.53 17.08
CA THR A 217 3.54 24.81 15.78
C THR A 217 2.45 25.10 14.73
N PRO A 218 2.46 26.27 14.06
CA PRO A 218 1.44 26.58 13.06
C PRO A 218 1.51 25.68 11.83
N PHE A 219 0.37 25.21 11.37
CA PHE A 219 0.20 24.46 10.10
C PHE A 219 -1.19 24.74 9.50
N ASN A 220 -1.33 24.50 8.21
CA ASN A 220 -2.59 24.67 7.50
C ASN A 220 -2.84 23.60 6.42
N VAL A 221 -1.95 22.62 6.29
CA VAL A 221 -2.09 21.50 5.36
C VAL A 221 -1.69 20.21 6.04
N ILE A 222 -2.53 19.18 5.93
CA ILE A 222 -2.19 17.79 6.19
C ILE A 222 -2.17 17.06 4.85
N TYR A 223 -0.98 16.61 4.46
CA TYR A 223 -0.75 15.72 3.34
C TYR A 223 -0.49 14.33 3.89
N ALA A 224 -1.49 13.47 3.88
CA ALA A 224 -1.39 12.09 4.33
C ALA A 224 -1.32 11.17 3.11
N GLU A 225 -0.34 10.29 3.07
CA GLU A 225 -0.10 9.40 1.93
C GLU A 225 -1.10 8.23 1.84
N ASN A 226 -2.07 8.15 2.77
CA ASN A 226 -3.29 7.34 2.63
C ASN A 226 -4.44 7.90 3.46
N ASP A 227 -5.64 7.38 3.23
CA ASP A 227 -6.87 7.79 3.92
C ASP A 227 -6.88 7.45 5.41
N ASP A 228 -6.35 6.29 5.79
CA ASP A 228 -6.34 5.88 7.20
C ASP A 228 -5.48 6.84 8.04
N MET A 229 -4.33 7.29 7.54
CA MET A 229 -3.52 8.32 8.20
C MET A 229 -4.22 9.69 8.19
N ALA A 230 -4.91 10.08 7.10
CA ALA A 230 -5.70 11.29 7.06
C ALA A 230 -6.81 11.27 8.12
N LYS A 231 -7.50 10.13 8.29
CA LYS A 231 -8.51 9.91 9.34
C LYS A 231 -7.91 10.06 10.75
N GLY A 232 -6.73 9.49 10.97
CA GLY A 232 -6.00 9.65 12.23
C GLY A 232 -5.66 11.11 12.52
N ALA A 233 -5.19 11.84 11.50
CA ALA A 233 -4.89 13.27 11.60
C ALA A 233 -6.15 14.09 11.96
N VAL A 234 -7.27 13.85 11.27
CA VAL A 234 -8.55 14.51 11.54
C VAL A 234 -9.00 14.25 12.99
N ALA A 235 -8.87 13.01 13.48
CA ALA A 235 -9.21 12.70 14.86
C ALA A 235 -8.37 13.49 15.91
N ALA A 236 -7.13 13.89 15.57
CA ALA A 236 -6.32 14.75 16.40
C ALA A 236 -6.78 16.21 16.33
N LEU A 237 -7.16 16.69 15.13
CA LEU A 237 -7.70 18.05 14.94
C LEU A 237 -9.00 18.23 15.68
N ASP A 238 -9.95 17.30 15.54
CA ASP A 238 -11.25 17.32 16.22
C ASP A 238 -11.11 17.36 17.74
N ALA A 239 -10.22 16.51 18.28
CA ALA A 239 -9.94 16.50 19.72
C ALA A 239 -9.36 17.83 20.26
N ALA A 240 -8.70 18.59 19.40
CA ALA A 240 -8.12 19.89 19.72
C ALA A 240 -9.03 21.09 19.34
N GLY A 241 -10.19 20.84 18.73
CA GLY A 241 -11.10 21.88 18.24
C GLY A 241 -10.55 22.69 17.05
N VAL A 242 -9.61 22.13 16.28
CA VAL A 242 -9.05 22.75 15.09
C VAL A 242 -9.95 22.47 13.90
N THR A 243 -10.41 23.52 13.20
CA THR A 243 -11.33 23.36 12.07
C THR A 243 -10.59 22.92 10.80
N HIS A 244 -11.20 22.03 10.02
CA HIS A 244 -10.60 21.46 8.83
C HIS A 244 -11.62 21.26 7.71
N GLY A 245 -11.15 21.11 6.47
CA GLY A 245 -11.98 20.93 5.28
C GLY A 245 -12.13 22.18 4.44
N VAL A 246 -13.15 22.21 3.59
CA VAL A 246 -13.37 23.29 2.61
C VAL A 246 -13.71 24.60 3.30
N GLY A 247 -12.87 25.63 3.09
CA GLY A 247 -13.05 26.95 3.69
C GLY A 247 -12.78 27.03 5.18
N LYS A 248 -12.01 26.08 5.73
CA LYS A 248 -11.59 25.98 7.12
C LYS A 248 -10.09 26.19 7.26
N ASP A 249 -9.59 26.09 8.50
CA ASP A 249 -8.20 26.41 8.85
C ASP A 249 -7.19 25.43 8.25
N VAL A 250 -7.56 24.13 8.13
CA VAL A 250 -6.66 23.08 7.70
C VAL A 250 -7.21 22.34 6.49
N VAL A 251 -6.40 22.27 5.43
CA VAL A 251 -6.65 21.43 4.24
C VAL A 251 -6.28 19.99 4.56
N ILE A 252 -7.18 19.05 4.26
CA ILE A 252 -6.97 17.61 4.44
C ILE A 252 -6.86 16.94 3.07
N MET A 253 -5.79 16.17 2.89
CA MET A 253 -5.53 15.38 1.69
C MET A 253 -5.26 13.93 2.07
N GLY A 254 -5.88 13.01 1.34
CA GLY A 254 -5.74 11.56 1.46
C GLY A 254 -5.45 10.91 0.11
N PHE A 255 -5.26 9.59 0.13
CA PHE A 255 -5.15 8.72 -1.03
C PHE A 255 -5.83 7.39 -0.71
N ASP A 256 -6.25 6.68 -1.74
CA ASP A 256 -6.84 5.35 -1.84
C ASP A 256 -8.32 5.39 -2.28
N CYS A 257 -9.05 6.44 -1.98
CA CYS A 257 -10.50 6.56 -2.23
C CYS A 257 -11.32 5.51 -1.46
N ASN A 258 -11.04 5.31 -0.16
CA ASN A 258 -11.98 4.58 0.66
C ASN A 258 -13.36 5.25 0.62
N LYS A 259 -14.44 4.46 0.51
CA LYS A 259 -15.79 5.02 0.37
C LYS A 259 -16.16 5.97 1.51
N TRP A 260 -15.72 5.67 2.73
CA TRP A 260 -15.90 6.55 3.88
C TRP A 260 -15.10 7.86 3.74
N ALA A 261 -13.88 7.85 3.16
CA ALA A 261 -13.08 9.05 2.90
C ALA A 261 -13.73 9.91 1.80
N LEU A 262 -14.20 9.30 0.71
CA LEU A 262 -14.94 10.02 -0.32
C LEU A 262 -16.26 10.63 0.21
N ARG A 263 -16.91 10.03 1.21
CA ARG A 263 -18.07 10.63 1.89
C ARG A 263 -17.68 11.86 2.71
N GLU A 264 -16.52 11.84 3.41
CA GLU A 264 -15.98 13.00 4.10
C GLU A 264 -15.61 14.13 3.11
N LEU A 265 -15.06 13.75 1.96
CA LEU A 265 -14.79 14.68 0.87
C LEU A 265 -16.08 15.32 0.34
N PHE A 266 -17.10 14.51 0.07
CA PHE A 266 -18.42 14.99 -0.39
C PHE A 266 -19.10 15.89 0.65
N ALA A 267 -18.97 15.58 1.93
CA ALA A 267 -19.44 16.41 3.04
C ALA A 267 -18.60 17.67 3.26
N LYS A 268 -17.49 17.85 2.51
CA LYS A 268 -16.57 18.98 2.58
C LYS A 268 -15.75 19.04 3.89
N ASN A 269 -15.68 17.94 4.62
CA ASN A 269 -14.83 17.78 5.80
C ASN A 269 -13.37 17.55 5.42
N TRP A 270 -13.13 16.99 4.23
CA TRP A 270 -11.82 16.85 3.58
C TRP A 270 -11.79 17.70 2.31
N ASN A 271 -10.60 17.81 1.69
CA ASN A 271 -10.40 18.70 0.54
C ASN A 271 -10.03 17.95 -0.74
N TYR A 272 -9.21 16.91 -0.64
CA TYR A 272 -8.69 16.14 -1.76
C TYR A 272 -8.50 14.67 -1.39
N ASP A 273 -8.74 13.79 -2.36
CA ASP A 273 -8.44 12.37 -2.27
C ASP A 273 -7.89 11.87 -3.61
N GLY A 274 -6.72 11.25 -3.58
CA GLY A 274 -6.08 10.64 -4.76
C GLY A 274 -6.49 9.18 -4.90
N GLN A 275 -7.01 8.80 -6.06
CA GLN A 275 -7.31 7.40 -6.32
C GLN A 275 -6.03 6.58 -6.40
N CYS A 276 -6.05 5.41 -5.74
CA CYS A 276 -5.15 4.28 -5.97
C CYS A 276 -6.02 3.04 -6.15
N SER A 277 -5.93 2.38 -7.30
CA SER A 277 -6.85 1.27 -7.63
C SER A 277 -6.32 -0.07 -7.11
N PRO A 278 -7.07 -0.81 -6.26
CA PRO A 278 -6.65 -2.12 -5.76
C PRO A 278 -7.01 -3.28 -6.70
N PHE A 279 -7.65 -3.03 -7.85
CA PHE A 279 -8.28 -4.04 -8.71
C PHE A 279 -7.36 -4.49 -9.84
N GLN A 280 -6.29 -5.22 -9.52
CA GLN A 280 -5.32 -5.72 -10.50
C GLN A 280 -5.50 -7.20 -10.84
N ALA A 281 -6.21 -7.98 -10.01
CA ALA A 281 -6.23 -9.44 -10.09
C ALA A 281 -6.73 -9.99 -11.43
N SER A 282 -7.80 -9.41 -11.99
CA SER A 282 -8.37 -9.84 -13.28
C SER A 282 -7.41 -9.61 -14.46
N VAL A 283 -6.61 -8.54 -14.41
CA VAL A 283 -5.62 -8.24 -15.45
C VAL A 283 -4.45 -9.24 -15.37
N VAL A 284 -3.97 -9.53 -14.15
CA VAL A 284 -2.93 -10.55 -13.92
C VAL A 284 -3.40 -11.93 -14.34
N ASP A 285 -4.65 -12.33 -14.00
CA ASP A 285 -5.28 -13.58 -14.43
C ASP A 285 -5.30 -13.71 -15.96
N GLY A 286 -5.71 -12.64 -16.65
CA GLY A 286 -5.72 -12.61 -18.11
C GLY A 286 -4.33 -12.82 -18.72
N MET A 287 -3.27 -12.26 -18.11
CA MET A 287 -1.89 -12.47 -18.53
C MET A 287 -1.43 -13.91 -18.27
N ILE A 288 -1.72 -14.48 -17.11
CA ILE A 288 -1.39 -15.87 -16.77
C ILE A 288 -2.06 -16.83 -17.77
N LYS A 289 -3.35 -16.68 -18.02
CA LYS A 289 -4.10 -17.47 -19.02
C LYS A 289 -3.53 -17.29 -20.43
N GLY A 290 -3.09 -16.07 -20.75
CA GLY A 290 -2.36 -15.81 -21.99
C GLY A 290 -1.09 -16.66 -22.12
N ILE A 291 -0.24 -16.67 -21.08
CA ILE A 291 1.00 -17.46 -21.02
C ILE A 291 0.69 -18.95 -21.15
N GLN A 292 -0.32 -19.46 -20.45
CA GLN A 292 -0.76 -20.86 -20.55
C GLN A 292 -1.17 -21.24 -21.97
N ASN A 293 -1.65 -20.29 -22.77
CA ASN A 293 -1.99 -20.45 -24.18
C ASN A 293 -0.85 -20.05 -25.14
N GLY A 294 0.39 -19.97 -24.66
CA GLY A 294 1.58 -19.66 -25.46
C GLY A 294 1.70 -18.19 -25.89
N LYS A 295 0.98 -17.27 -25.26
CA LYS A 295 1.00 -15.84 -25.56
C LYS A 295 1.69 -15.07 -24.43
N ALA A 296 2.86 -14.48 -24.70
CA ALA A 296 3.50 -13.56 -23.75
C ALA A 296 2.63 -12.32 -23.48
N PRO A 297 2.74 -11.67 -22.31
CA PRO A 297 2.11 -10.38 -22.06
C PRO A 297 2.49 -9.36 -23.13
N ALA A 298 1.48 -8.66 -23.68
CA ALA A 298 1.71 -7.67 -24.75
C ALA A 298 2.51 -6.45 -24.24
N GLN A 299 2.42 -6.17 -22.95
CA GLN A 299 3.14 -5.08 -22.28
C GLN A 299 3.79 -5.60 -21.00
N LYS A 300 5.01 -5.16 -20.74
CA LYS A 300 5.74 -5.46 -19.50
C LYS A 300 5.21 -4.69 -18.29
N LYS A 301 4.58 -3.56 -18.52
CA LYS A 301 4.00 -2.71 -17.48
C LYS A 301 2.65 -2.18 -17.94
N ILE A 302 1.63 -2.42 -17.14
CA ILE A 302 0.31 -1.79 -17.24
C ILE A 302 0.16 -0.87 -16.04
N ILE A 303 -0.19 0.37 -16.30
CA ILE A 303 -0.47 1.37 -15.28
C ILE A 303 -1.98 1.52 -15.17
N SER A 304 -2.53 1.43 -13.95
CA SER A 304 -3.92 1.73 -13.66
C SER A 304 -4.24 3.19 -13.98
N GLU A 305 -5.37 3.45 -14.63
CA GLU A 305 -5.85 4.82 -14.83
C GLU A 305 -6.45 5.32 -13.51
N GLU A 306 -5.89 6.39 -12.97
CA GLU A 306 -6.24 6.94 -11.66
C GLU A 306 -6.39 8.45 -11.74
N LYS A 307 -7.21 9.02 -10.86
CA LYS A 307 -7.51 10.46 -10.82
C LYS A 307 -7.58 10.99 -9.38
N GLY A 308 -7.50 12.31 -9.23
CA GLY A 308 -7.77 12.98 -7.97
C GLY A 308 -9.21 13.45 -7.89
N PHE A 309 -9.77 13.50 -6.69
CA PHE A 309 -11.09 14.03 -6.38
C PHE A 309 -10.99 15.30 -5.53
N ASP A 310 -11.70 16.34 -5.94
CA ASP A 310 -11.82 17.61 -5.21
C ASP A 310 -13.20 17.66 -4.52
N ALA A 311 -13.21 18.03 -3.26
CA ALA A 311 -14.43 18.17 -2.45
C ALA A 311 -15.48 19.11 -3.05
N ARG A 312 -15.07 20.02 -3.95
CA ARG A 312 -15.98 20.97 -4.60
C ARG A 312 -16.70 20.39 -5.82
N THR A 313 -16.16 19.30 -6.37
CA THR A 313 -16.65 18.73 -7.65
C THR A 313 -17.06 17.27 -7.57
N ILE A 314 -16.67 16.55 -6.51
CA ILE A 314 -17.05 15.15 -6.30
C ILE A 314 -18.56 14.97 -6.28
N THR A 315 -19.04 13.90 -6.89
CA THR A 315 -20.45 13.54 -6.97
C THR A 315 -20.75 12.23 -6.25
N GLN A 316 -22.02 11.95 -5.97
CA GLN A 316 -22.43 10.65 -5.43
C GLN A 316 -22.07 9.50 -6.39
N ALA A 317 -22.15 9.73 -7.70
CA ALA A 317 -21.76 8.75 -8.71
C ALA A 317 -20.27 8.41 -8.64
N ASP A 318 -19.39 9.37 -8.32
CA ASP A 318 -17.97 9.11 -8.10
C ASP A 318 -17.76 8.21 -6.88
N ILE A 319 -18.48 8.47 -5.79
CA ILE A 319 -18.41 7.64 -4.56
C ILE A 319 -18.85 6.20 -4.85
N ASP A 320 -19.94 6.05 -5.60
CA ASP A 320 -20.48 4.72 -5.93
C ASP A 320 -19.57 3.94 -6.88
N GLN A 321 -18.89 4.64 -7.79
CA GLN A 321 -18.01 4.03 -8.79
C GLN A 321 -16.61 3.73 -8.27
N TYR A 322 -16.03 4.64 -7.48
CA TYR A 322 -14.60 4.58 -7.11
C TYR A 322 -14.35 4.29 -5.62
N GLY A 323 -15.40 4.41 -4.78
CA GLY A 323 -15.25 4.21 -3.34
C GLY A 323 -14.98 2.75 -2.96
N LEU A 324 -13.86 2.52 -2.25
CA LEU A 324 -13.46 1.20 -1.77
C LEU A 324 -14.23 0.83 -0.50
N GLY A 325 -14.68 -0.44 -0.43
CA GLY A 325 -15.42 -0.96 0.72
C GLY A 325 -16.89 -0.55 0.72
N GLU A 326 -17.53 -0.58 1.91
CA GLU A 326 -18.94 -0.24 2.13
C GLU A 326 -19.15 1.21 2.55
#